data_56edf51f7bf5e3e465f61d42cebea5da
#
_entry.id   56edf51f7bf5e3e465f61d42cebea5da
#
_cell.length_a   1.000
_cell.length_b   1.000
_cell.length_c   1.000
_cell.angle_alpha   90.00
_cell.angle_beta   90.00
_cell.angle_gamma   90.00
#
_symmetry.space_group_name_H-M   'P 1'
#
loop_
_entity.id
_entity.type
_entity.pdbx_description
1 polymer ?
#
loop_
_entity_poly.entity_id
_entity_poly.type
_entity_poly.pdbx_seq_one_letter_code
_entity_poly.pdbx_strand_id
1 'polypeptide(L)'
;MNKAARLTLDIKSTFMLLLLAAVWGGSFFFGEVALSEVPPLTITLHRVVWAVPILAVIVVLNGIAIPKSPSVWGAYLVMGALNNAIPFSLIFWGQIQIASGLASILNATTAMFAAVVAGCLLIDEPLTARKIIGAALGIAGVAFIMGPSALTDFNPGNLAQLAILGATLSYAFAGVWGKIALAGQTPLMNALGMLLGSTLLMIPIVLVFDGPPNLELSASVWGALLGMAALSTALAYVLYFAILVRAGTANLLLVTLLIPPFAIGLGVLFLGEKMGVEAWIGFAIIALGFAVTDGRVFSVFSKDPIA
;
A
#
# COMPACT_ATOMS: atom_id res chain seq x y z
N MET A 1 38.08 -1.02 6.10
CA MET A 1 36.84 -0.45 5.55
C MET A 1 36.07 -1.59 4.87
N ASN A 2 35.07 -2.15 5.55
CA ASN A 2 34.19 -3.17 4.96
C ASN A 2 33.34 -2.52 3.89
N LYS A 3 33.50 -2.91 2.61
CA LYS A 3 32.55 -2.60 1.56
C LYS A 3 31.20 -3.19 2.00
N ALA A 4 30.27 -2.34 2.42
CA ALA A 4 28.89 -2.75 2.60
C ALA A 4 28.46 -3.47 1.32
N ALA A 5 28.14 -4.75 1.43
CA ALA A 5 27.66 -5.52 0.29
C ALA A 5 26.45 -4.78 -0.30
N ARG A 6 26.52 -4.39 -1.57
CA ARG A 6 25.38 -3.77 -2.25
C ARG A 6 24.23 -4.78 -2.22
N LEU A 7 23.16 -4.45 -1.50
CA LEU A 7 21.95 -5.25 -1.50
C LEU A 7 21.38 -5.25 -2.94
N THR A 8 21.40 -6.40 -3.60
CA THR A 8 20.97 -6.56 -4.98
C THR A 8 19.74 -7.47 -5.06
N LEU A 9 18.95 -7.31 -6.12
CA LEU A 9 17.88 -8.24 -6.45
C LEU A 9 18.49 -9.54 -6.98
N ASP A 10 18.60 -10.55 -6.12
CA ASP A 10 18.86 -11.93 -6.54
C ASP A 10 17.56 -12.59 -7.03
N ILE A 11 17.65 -13.77 -7.63
CA ILE A 11 16.52 -14.52 -8.19
C ILE A 11 15.44 -14.76 -7.11
N LYS A 12 15.85 -15.08 -5.88
CA LYS A 12 14.92 -15.32 -4.77
C LYS A 12 14.18 -14.04 -4.37
N SER A 13 14.89 -12.93 -4.24
CA SER A 13 14.29 -11.62 -3.93
C SER A 13 13.38 -11.13 -5.06
N THR A 14 13.73 -11.38 -6.31
CA THR A 14 12.89 -11.07 -7.47
C THR A 14 11.60 -11.89 -7.44
N PHE A 15 11.67 -13.20 -7.18
CA PHE A 15 10.46 -14.03 -7.04
C PHE A 15 9.57 -13.56 -5.89
N MET A 16 10.17 -13.27 -4.73
CA MET A 16 9.41 -12.73 -3.58
C MET A 16 8.76 -11.38 -3.89
N LEU A 17 9.43 -10.52 -4.66
CA LEU A 17 8.91 -9.22 -5.08
C LEU A 17 7.71 -9.37 -6.04
N LEU A 18 7.81 -10.27 -7.01
CA LEU A 18 6.70 -10.59 -7.92
C LEU A 18 5.50 -11.19 -7.16
N LEU A 19 5.77 -12.11 -6.22
CA LEU A 19 4.73 -12.68 -5.38
C LEU A 19 4.06 -11.60 -4.50
N LEU A 20 4.85 -10.70 -3.91
CA LEU A 20 4.32 -9.58 -3.13
C LEU A 20 3.46 -8.66 -4.00
N ALA A 21 3.89 -8.37 -5.23
CA ALA A 21 3.12 -7.58 -6.18
C ALA A 21 1.80 -8.26 -6.56
N ALA A 22 1.83 -9.58 -6.77
CA ALA A 22 0.64 -10.37 -7.09
C ALA A 22 -0.37 -10.39 -5.93
N VAL A 23 0.07 -10.63 -4.69
CA VAL A 23 -0.85 -10.66 -3.54
C VAL A 23 -1.37 -9.28 -3.17
N TRP A 24 -0.59 -8.20 -3.37
CA TRP A 24 -1.08 -6.84 -3.19
C TRP A 24 -1.97 -6.38 -4.35
N GLY A 25 -1.68 -6.76 -5.59
CA GLY A 25 -2.58 -6.56 -6.72
C GLY A 25 -3.90 -7.29 -6.53
N GLY A 26 -3.84 -8.52 -6.02
CA GLY A 26 -5.02 -9.30 -5.62
C GLY A 26 -5.87 -8.65 -4.53
N SER A 27 -5.30 -7.77 -3.71
CA SER A 27 -6.07 -7.03 -2.71
C SER A 27 -7.18 -6.16 -3.32
N PHE A 28 -6.91 -5.53 -4.47
CA PHE A 28 -7.90 -4.72 -5.19
C PHE A 28 -9.01 -5.60 -5.77
N PHE A 29 -8.64 -6.75 -6.35
CA PHE A 29 -9.59 -7.76 -6.82
C PHE A 29 -10.48 -8.30 -5.68
N PHE A 30 -9.90 -8.71 -4.57
CA PHE A 30 -10.65 -9.18 -3.41
C PHE A 30 -11.57 -8.10 -2.82
N GLY A 31 -11.10 -6.85 -2.82
CA GLY A 31 -11.89 -5.70 -2.40
C GLY A 31 -13.14 -5.54 -3.27
N GLU A 32 -13.00 -5.61 -4.59
CA GLU A 32 -14.11 -5.51 -5.53
C GLU A 32 -15.14 -6.64 -5.33
N VAL A 33 -14.67 -7.89 -5.18
CA VAL A 33 -15.55 -9.02 -4.86
C VAL A 33 -16.28 -8.81 -3.54
N ALA A 34 -15.60 -8.35 -2.50
CA ALA A 34 -16.20 -8.15 -1.18
C ALA A 34 -17.23 -7.00 -1.17
N LEU A 35 -17.03 -5.95 -1.96
CA LEU A 35 -17.94 -4.81 -2.08
C LEU A 35 -19.33 -5.18 -2.60
N SER A 36 -19.49 -6.36 -3.20
CA SER A 36 -20.81 -6.84 -3.65
C SER A 36 -21.78 -7.09 -2.50
N GLU A 37 -21.30 -7.38 -1.28
CA GLU A 37 -22.14 -7.70 -0.12
C GLU A 37 -21.74 -6.97 1.17
N VAL A 38 -20.55 -6.34 1.21
CA VAL A 38 -19.98 -5.81 2.45
C VAL A 38 -19.60 -4.33 2.28
N PRO A 39 -19.98 -3.45 3.23
CA PRO A 39 -19.57 -2.04 3.20
C PRO A 39 -18.05 -1.85 3.35
N PRO A 40 -17.47 -0.76 2.82
CA PRO A 40 -16.02 -0.50 2.82
C PRO A 40 -15.33 -0.54 4.18
N LEU A 41 -15.95 0.05 5.21
CA LEU A 41 -15.38 0.05 6.57
C LEU A 41 -15.37 -1.36 7.16
N THR A 42 -16.44 -2.12 6.91
CA THR A 42 -16.56 -3.52 7.36
C THR A 42 -15.53 -4.41 6.62
N ILE A 43 -15.28 -4.20 5.31
CA ILE A 43 -14.20 -4.89 4.59
C ILE A 43 -12.85 -4.58 5.24
N THR A 44 -12.60 -3.31 5.56
CA THR A 44 -11.37 -2.90 6.26
C THR A 44 -11.22 -3.62 7.60
N LEU A 45 -12.28 -3.72 8.39
CA LEU A 45 -12.28 -4.46 9.65
C LEU A 45 -11.94 -5.95 9.43
N HIS A 46 -12.64 -6.62 8.52
CA HIS A 46 -12.37 -8.04 8.20
C HIS A 46 -10.92 -8.24 7.75
N ARG A 47 -10.38 -7.35 6.91
CA ARG A 47 -9.01 -7.42 6.44
C ARG A 47 -8.00 -7.41 7.58
N VAL A 48 -8.18 -6.53 8.57
CA VAL A 48 -7.22 -6.41 9.68
C VAL A 48 -7.45 -7.45 10.77
N VAL A 49 -8.70 -7.70 11.17
CA VAL A 49 -9.00 -8.60 12.29
C VAL A 49 -8.60 -10.05 11.99
N TRP A 50 -8.86 -10.56 10.78
CA TRP A 50 -8.49 -11.93 10.41
C TRP A 50 -7.00 -12.11 10.16
N ALA A 51 -6.26 -11.04 9.85
CA ALA A 51 -4.81 -11.09 9.72
C ALA A 51 -4.09 -11.17 11.09
N VAL A 52 -4.71 -10.63 12.16
CA VAL A 52 -4.13 -10.62 13.52
C VAL A 52 -3.75 -12.03 13.99
N PRO A 53 -4.65 -13.05 14.02
CA PRO A 53 -4.29 -14.37 14.53
C PRO A 53 -3.16 -15.02 13.72
N ILE A 54 -3.12 -14.81 12.41
CA ILE A 54 -2.07 -15.35 11.54
C ILE A 54 -0.70 -14.77 11.92
N LEU A 55 -0.59 -13.44 12.02
CA LEU A 55 0.66 -12.78 12.41
C LEU A 55 1.01 -13.03 13.87
N ALA A 56 0.03 -13.12 14.76
CA ALA A 56 0.28 -13.47 16.16
C ALA A 56 0.95 -14.85 16.30
N VAL A 57 0.46 -15.85 15.58
CA VAL A 57 1.10 -17.18 15.53
C VAL A 57 2.53 -17.07 15.01
N ILE A 58 2.78 -16.31 13.93
CA ILE A 58 4.12 -16.13 13.37
C ILE A 58 5.05 -15.44 14.37
N VAL A 59 4.60 -14.38 15.06
CA VAL A 59 5.36 -13.65 16.07
C VAL A 59 5.74 -14.58 17.24
N VAL A 60 4.78 -15.37 17.73
CA VAL A 60 5.01 -16.33 18.85
C VAL A 60 5.98 -17.43 18.43
N LEU A 61 5.80 -18.04 17.26
CA LEU A 61 6.67 -19.11 16.76
C LEU A 61 8.11 -18.63 16.51
N ASN A 62 8.30 -17.34 16.21
CA ASN A 62 9.63 -16.75 16.06
C ASN A 62 10.22 -16.23 17.38
N GLY A 63 9.56 -16.42 18.51
CA GLY A 63 10.04 -15.98 19.82
C GLY A 63 10.19 -14.46 19.96
N ILE A 64 9.43 -13.68 19.19
CA ILE A 64 9.54 -12.22 19.19
C ILE A 64 8.88 -11.67 20.45
N ALA A 65 9.64 -10.86 21.20
CA ALA A 65 9.17 -10.27 22.44
C ALA A 65 8.07 -9.24 22.20
N ILE A 66 6.98 -9.32 22.95
CA ILE A 66 5.89 -8.35 22.94
C ILE A 66 6.30 -7.12 23.75
N PRO A 67 6.24 -5.89 23.20
CA PRO A 67 6.61 -4.68 23.91
C PRO A 67 5.71 -4.44 25.13
N LYS A 68 6.32 -4.07 26.26
CA LYS A 68 5.59 -3.75 27.50
C LYS A 68 5.27 -2.27 27.66
N SER A 69 5.91 -1.40 26.86
CA SER A 69 5.76 0.05 26.98
C SER A 69 4.41 0.53 26.40
N PRO A 70 3.60 1.27 27.17
CA PRO A 70 2.36 1.88 26.66
C PRO A 70 2.60 2.85 25.49
N SER A 71 3.75 3.55 25.46
CA SER A 71 4.09 4.47 24.37
C SER A 71 4.26 3.74 23.04
N VAL A 72 4.82 2.53 23.04
CA VAL A 72 4.95 1.70 21.83
C VAL A 72 3.56 1.26 21.33
N TRP A 73 2.64 0.91 22.24
CA TRP A 73 1.26 0.56 21.87
C TRP A 73 0.50 1.78 21.33
N GLY A 74 0.70 2.98 21.91
CA GLY A 74 0.20 4.23 21.33
C GLY A 74 0.76 4.49 19.94
N ALA A 75 2.05 4.22 19.73
CA ALA A 75 2.66 4.35 18.39
C ALA A 75 2.09 3.33 17.39
N TYR A 76 1.78 2.11 17.81
CA TYR A 76 1.08 1.12 16.97
C TYR A 76 -0.35 1.53 16.64
N LEU A 77 -1.07 2.18 17.56
CA LEU A 77 -2.41 2.69 17.30
C LEU A 77 -2.39 3.74 16.16
N VAL A 78 -1.47 4.71 16.24
CA VAL A 78 -1.27 5.72 15.18
C VAL A 78 -0.83 5.07 13.88
N MET A 79 0.11 4.11 13.95
CA MET A 79 0.54 3.37 12.76
C MET A 79 -0.61 2.56 12.15
N GLY A 80 -1.46 1.96 12.96
CA GLY A 80 -2.66 1.26 12.53
C GLY A 80 -3.66 2.18 11.82
N ALA A 81 -3.83 3.41 12.33
CA ALA A 81 -4.65 4.42 11.67
C ALA A 81 -4.06 4.80 10.30
N LEU A 82 -2.79 5.20 10.27
CA LEU A 82 -2.14 5.75 9.07
C LEU A 82 -1.87 4.71 7.98
N ASN A 83 -1.55 3.47 8.36
CA ASN A 83 -1.14 2.43 7.40
C ASN A 83 -2.24 1.44 7.04
N ASN A 84 -3.32 1.37 7.82
CA ASN A 84 -4.38 0.39 7.59
C ASN A 84 -5.78 1.04 7.61
N ALA A 85 -6.24 1.57 8.75
CA ALA A 85 -7.63 1.99 8.91
C ALA A 85 -8.03 3.07 7.88
N ILE A 86 -7.27 4.17 7.82
CA ILE A 86 -7.54 5.26 6.88
C ILE A 86 -7.37 4.81 5.42
N PRO A 87 -6.20 4.29 4.99
CA PRO A 87 -6.00 4.02 3.59
C PRO A 87 -6.88 2.88 3.06
N PHE A 88 -7.09 1.79 3.80
CA PHE A 88 -7.94 0.70 3.34
C PHE A 88 -9.39 1.15 3.18
N SER A 89 -9.91 1.91 4.16
CA SER A 89 -11.27 2.44 4.07
C SER A 89 -11.45 3.37 2.87
N LEU A 90 -10.48 4.26 2.61
CA LEU A 90 -10.52 5.16 1.46
C LEU A 90 -10.40 4.41 0.13
N ILE A 91 -9.56 3.37 0.04
CA ILE A 91 -9.40 2.55 -1.16
C ILE A 91 -10.71 1.79 -1.44
N PHE A 92 -11.29 1.08 -0.47
CA PHE A 92 -12.53 0.34 -0.69
C PHE A 92 -13.71 1.26 -0.95
N TRP A 93 -13.76 2.44 -0.28
CA TRP A 93 -14.76 3.45 -0.61
C TRP A 93 -14.58 3.97 -2.05
N GLY A 94 -13.36 4.19 -2.49
CA GLY A 94 -13.06 4.57 -3.87
C GLY A 94 -13.49 3.51 -4.89
N GLN A 95 -13.26 2.23 -4.59
CA GLN A 95 -13.63 1.11 -5.46
C GLN A 95 -15.15 0.94 -5.66
N ILE A 96 -16.01 1.58 -4.86
CA ILE A 96 -17.45 1.63 -5.16
C ILE A 96 -17.73 2.33 -6.52
N GLN A 97 -16.86 3.24 -6.93
CA GLN A 97 -17.09 4.12 -8.09
C GLN A 97 -16.08 3.92 -9.24
N ILE A 98 -14.94 3.29 -8.97
CA ILE A 98 -13.88 3.10 -9.96
C ILE A 98 -13.37 1.65 -9.93
N ALA A 99 -13.00 1.15 -11.10
CA ALA A 99 -12.48 -0.20 -11.29
C ALA A 99 -11.22 -0.48 -10.43
N SER A 100 -11.06 -1.73 -10.02
CA SER A 100 -9.95 -2.19 -9.18
C SER A 100 -8.58 -1.92 -9.81
N GLY A 101 -8.47 -2.09 -11.13
CA GLY A 101 -7.26 -1.76 -11.88
C GLY A 101 -6.90 -0.28 -11.81
N LEU A 102 -7.88 0.64 -11.96
CA LEU A 102 -7.66 2.07 -11.86
C LEU A 102 -7.26 2.49 -10.44
N ALA A 103 -7.92 1.91 -9.43
CA ALA A 103 -7.58 2.14 -8.03
C ALA A 103 -6.12 1.77 -7.74
N SER A 104 -5.64 0.65 -8.29
CA SER A 104 -4.24 0.20 -8.13
C SER A 104 -3.24 1.13 -8.81
N ILE A 105 -3.56 1.69 -9.98
CA ILE A 105 -2.71 2.68 -10.67
C ILE A 105 -2.57 3.95 -9.81
N LEU A 106 -3.68 4.50 -9.32
CA LEU A 106 -3.65 5.67 -8.45
C LEU A 106 -2.86 5.40 -7.16
N ASN A 107 -3.01 4.20 -6.59
CA ASN A 107 -2.26 3.79 -5.41
C ASN A 107 -0.74 3.69 -5.67
N ALA A 108 -0.27 3.48 -6.90
CA ALA A 108 1.15 3.47 -7.23
C ALA A 108 1.84 4.83 -6.98
N THR A 109 1.10 5.93 -6.89
CA THR A 109 1.63 7.26 -6.52
C THR A 109 2.17 7.32 -5.08
N THR A 110 1.88 6.31 -4.24
CA THR A 110 2.36 6.20 -2.85
C THR A 110 3.87 6.43 -2.75
N ALA A 111 4.66 5.82 -3.64
CA ALA A 111 6.12 5.92 -3.58
C ALA A 111 6.62 7.37 -3.79
N MET A 112 5.94 8.14 -4.65
CA MET A 112 6.29 9.53 -4.92
C MET A 112 5.88 10.45 -3.77
N PHE A 113 4.66 10.30 -3.24
CA PHE A 113 4.23 11.04 -2.06
C PHE A 113 5.09 10.71 -0.84
N ALA A 114 5.45 9.44 -0.63
CA ALA A 114 6.35 9.03 0.44
C ALA A 114 7.73 9.72 0.33
N ALA A 115 8.29 9.81 -0.88
CA ALA A 115 9.56 10.49 -1.11
C ALA A 115 9.50 12.00 -0.79
N VAL A 116 8.38 12.66 -1.13
CA VAL A 116 8.18 14.08 -0.83
C VAL A 116 7.95 14.30 0.67
N VAL A 117 7.03 13.55 1.28
CA VAL A 117 6.70 13.68 2.71
C VAL A 117 7.91 13.38 3.58
N ALA A 118 8.66 12.31 3.26
CA ALA A 118 9.91 12.00 3.95
C ALA A 118 10.94 13.14 3.77
N GLY A 119 11.07 13.66 2.55
CA GLY A 119 11.98 14.76 2.23
C GLY A 119 11.66 16.07 2.94
N CYS A 120 10.40 16.31 3.29
CA CYS A 120 9.97 17.48 4.06
C CYS A 120 10.10 17.30 5.58
N LEU A 121 9.94 16.06 6.08
CA LEU A 121 9.82 15.80 7.51
C LEU A 121 11.03 15.13 8.14
N LEU A 122 11.90 14.48 7.35
CA LEU A 122 13.06 13.76 7.84
C LEU A 122 14.35 14.48 7.43
N ILE A 123 15.20 14.79 8.41
CA ILE A 123 16.47 15.51 8.19
C ILE A 123 17.45 14.66 7.36
N ASP A 124 17.43 13.35 7.53
CA ASP A 124 18.32 12.40 6.86
C ASP A 124 17.84 11.96 5.45
N GLU A 125 16.67 12.45 5.02
CA GLU A 125 16.11 12.17 3.69
C GLU A 125 15.77 13.44 2.91
N PRO A 126 16.75 14.27 2.52
CA PRO A 126 16.48 15.60 1.97
C PRO A 126 15.63 15.56 0.70
N LEU A 127 14.81 16.59 0.54
CA LEU A 127 14.01 16.80 -0.66
C LEU A 127 14.94 17.21 -1.81
N THR A 128 15.10 16.34 -2.80
CA THR A 128 15.94 16.61 -3.97
C THR A 128 15.11 17.03 -5.18
N ALA A 129 15.73 17.70 -6.16
CA ALA A 129 15.06 18.07 -7.41
C ALA A 129 14.42 16.85 -8.10
N ARG A 130 15.06 15.68 -8.06
CA ARG A 130 14.51 14.43 -8.60
C ARG A 130 13.20 14.02 -7.92
N LYS A 131 13.13 14.10 -6.59
CA LYS A 131 11.90 13.78 -5.83
C LYS A 131 10.77 14.75 -6.21
N ILE A 132 11.07 16.05 -6.39
CA ILE A 132 10.09 17.06 -6.80
C ILE A 132 9.60 16.81 -8.23
N ILE A 133 10.50 16.58 -9.18
CA ILE A 133 10.14 16.29 -10.58
C ILE A 133 9.35 15.00 -10.68
N GLY A 134 9.76 13.96 -9.98
CA GLY A 134 9.04 12.69 -9.96
C GLY A 134 7.63 12.82 -9.39
N ALA A 135 7.47 13.59 -8.31
CA ALA A 135 6.14 13.87 -7.75
C ALA A 135 5.26 14.69 -8.71
N ALA A 136 5.83 15.70 -9.37
CA ALA A 136 5.12 16.48 -10.38
C ALA A 136 4.65 15.61 -11.56
N LEU A 137 5.49 14.67 -12.05
CA LEU A 137 5.10 13.69 -13.05
C LEU A 137 3.99 12.77 -12.53
N GLY A 138 4.05 12.31 -11.28
CA GLY A 138 3.00 11.52 -10.66
C GLY A 138 1.66 12.24 -10.64
N ILE A 139 1.66 13.51 -10.21
CA ILE A 139 0.47 14.37 -10.22
C ILE A 139 -0.04 14.58 -11.66
N ALA A 140 0.85 14.81 -12.62
CA ALA A 140 0.48 14.95 -14.03
C ALA A 140 -0.17 13.67 -14.60
N GLY A 141 0.36 12.48 -14.24
CA GLY A 141 -0.24 11.20 -14.60
C GLY A 141 -1.65 11.01 -14.02
N VAL A 142 -1.84 11.35 -12.75
CA VAL A 142 -3.15 11.36 -12.10
C VAL A 142 -4.10 12.35 -12.79
N ALA A 143 -3.67 13.58 -13.03
CA ALA A 143 -4.46 14.60 -13.70
C ALA A 143 -4.87 14.16 -15.13
N PHE A 144 -3.98 13.45 -15.84
CA PHE A 144 -4.27 12.87 -17.14
C PHE A 144 -5.39 11.80 -17.08
N ILE A 145 -5.32 10.91 -16.06
CA ILE A 145 -6.36 9.88 -15.82
C ILE A 145 -7.70 10.52 -15.49
N MET A 146 -7.70 11.53 -14.62
CA MET A 146 -8.92 12.20 -14.17
C MET A 146 -9.58 13.01 -15.30
N GLY A 147 -8.78 13.50 -16.25
CA GLY A 147 -9.24 14.32 -17.38
C GLY A 147 -9.63 15.75 -17.00
N PRO A 148 -10.00 16.60 -17.99
CA PRO A 148 -10.35 18.00 -17.77
C PRO A 148 -11.58 18.20 -16.85
N SER A 149 -12.51 17.25 -16.84
CA SER A 149 -13.71 17.29 -16.01
C SER A 149 -13.43 17.25 -14.51
N ALA A 150 -12.24 16.79 -14.10
CA ALA A 150 -11.85 16.73 -12.67
C ALA A 150 -11.86 18.11 -11.99
N LEU A 151 -11.65 19.18 -12.74
CA LEU A 151 -11.60 20.55 -12.22
C LEU A 151 -12.97 21.24 -12.25
N THR A 152 -13.91 20.76 -13.05
CA THR A 152 -15.21 21.38 -13.29
C THR A 152 -16.37 20.61 -12.69
N ASP A 153 -16.26 19.28 -12.61
CA ASP A 153 -17.35 18.40 -12.21
C ASP A 153 -17.04 17.67 -10.90
N PHE A 154 -17.74 18.01 -9.84
CA PHE A 154 -17.75 17.22 -8.60
C PHE A 154 -18.64 15.97 -8.80
N ASN A 155 -18.13 14.96 -9.51
CA ASN A 155 -18.83 13.70 -9.64
C ASN A 155 -18.26 12.63 -8.67
N PRO A 156 -19.04 11.57 -8.35
CA PRO A 156 -18.59 10.52 -7.43
C PRO A 156 -17.28 9.84 -7.83
N GLY A 157 -17.02 9.69 -9.14
CA GLY A 157 -15.78 9.09 -9.65
C GLY A 157 -14.55 9.94 -9.33
N ASN A 158 -14.62 11.26 -9.46
CA ASN A 158 -13.52 12.17 -9.11
C ASN A 158 -13.25 12.15 -7.58
N LEU A 159 -14.29 12.13 -6.75
CA LEU A 159 -14.12 11.99 -5.31
C LEU A 159 -13.50 10.65 -4.92
N ALA A 160 -13.87 9.57 -5.60
CA ALA A 160 -13.29 8.24 -5.39
C ALA A 160 -11.79 8.22 -5.70
N GLN A 161 -11.38 8.86 -6.81
CA GLN A 161 -9.97 8.97 -7.16
C GLN A 161 -9.20 9.82 -6.12
N LEU A 162 -9.77 10.94 -5.66
CA LEU A 162 -9.18 11.76 -4.60
C LEU A 162 -9.07 10.99 -3.26
N ALA A 163 -10.04 10.13 -2.94
CA ALA A 163 -9.97 9.29 -1.76
C ALA A 163 -8.77 8.32 -1.82
N ILE A 164 -8.51 7.71 -2.99
CA ILE A 164 -7.33 6.85 -3.14
C ILE A 164 -6.03 7.65 -3.04
N LEU A 165 -5.98 8.89 -3.57
CA LEU A 165 -4.83 9.77 -3.35
C LEU A 165 -4.66 10.15 -1.88
N GLY A 166 -5.75 10.35 -1.14
CA GLY A 166 -5.75 10.50 0.32
C GLY A 166 -5.17 9.28 1.03
N ALA A 167 -5.50 8.07 0.55
CA ALA A 167 -4.90 6.83 1.05
C ALA A 167 -3.39 6.78 0.83
N THR A 168 -2.91 7.16 -0.36
CA THR A 168 -1.46 7.20 -0.66
C THR A 168 -0.71 8.21 0.20
N LEU A 169 -1.33 9.35 0.49
CA LEU A 169 -0.78 10.35 1.39
C LEU A 169 -0.72 9.81 2.84
N SER A 170 -1.75 9.08 3.29
CA SER A 170 -1.75 8.41 4.59
C SER A 170 -0.59 7.41 4.70
N TYR A 171 -0.35 6.58 3.68
CA TYR A 171 0.83 5.70 3.64
C TYR A 171 2.16 6.46 3.70
N ALA A 172 2.25 7.62 3.06
CA ALA A 172 3.46 8.45 3.12
C ALA A 172 3.75 8.92 4.55
N PHE A 173 2.74 9.39 5.28
CA PHE A 173 2.87 9.72 6.70
C PHE A 173 3.14 8.50 7.58
N ALA A 174 2.54 7.34 7.28
CA ALA A 174 2.82 6.09 7.98
C ALA A 174 4.31 5.70 7.89
N GLY A 175 4.94 5.89 6.71
CA GLY A 175 6.37 5.65 6.51
C GLY A 175 7.24 6.52 7.43
N VAL A 176 6.96 7.81 7.51
CA VAL A 176 7.66 8.74 8.42
C VAL A 176 7.41 8.37 9.88
N TRP A 177 6.16 8.12 10.26
CA TRP A 177 5.80 7.72 11.62
C TRP A 177 6.51 6.44 12.05
N GLY A 178 6.51 5.42 11.19
CA GLY A 178 7.19 4.15 11.45
C GLY A 178 8.68 4.33 11.71
N LYS A 179 9.34 5.21 10.94
CA LYS A 179 10.76 5.51 11.11
C LYS A 179 11.06 6.24 12.43
N ILE A 180 10.20 7.17 12.85
CA ILE A 180 10.41 7.98 14.06
C ILE A 180 9.96 7.23 15.32
N ALA A 181 8.74 6.70 15.33
CA ALA A 181 8.07 6.22 16.54
C ALA A 181 8.28 4.72 16.82
N LEU A 182 8.62 3.93 15.78
CA LEU A 182 8.77 2.49 15.89
C LEU A 182 10.21 2.01 15.62
N ALA A 183 11.17 2.93 15.62
CA ALA A 183 12.58 2.61 15.55
C ALA A 183 12.98 1.65 16.69
N GLY A 184 13.70 0.58 16.35
CA GLY A 184 14.14 -0.43 17.32
C GLY A 184 13.14 -1.56 17.62
N GLN A 185 11.91 -1.48 17.10
CA GLN A 185 10.98 -2.61 17.14
C GLN A 185 11.24 -3.57 15.97
N THR A 186 10.95 -4.86 16.19
CA THR A 186 11.12 -5.83 15.10
C THR A 186 10.04 -5.63 14.03
N PRO A 187 10.37 -5.81 12.75
CA PRO A 187 9.43 -5.60 11.65
C PRO A 187 8.12 -6.42 11.77
N LEU A 188 8.21 -7.70 12.15
CA LEU A 188 7.03 -8.54 12.35
C LEU A 188 6.16 -8.08 13.54
N MET A 189 6.79 -7.57 14.60
CA MET A 189 6.05 -6.98 15.72
C MET A 189 5.38 -5.67 15.31
N ASN A 190 6.03 -4.86 14.47
CA ASN A 190 5.41 -3.66 13.90
C ASN A 190 4.16 -4.02 13.07
N ALA A 191 4.24 -5.09 12.24
CA ALA A 191 3.08 -5.57 11.49
C ALA A 191 1.94 -6.02 12.41
N LEU A 192 2.23 -6.86 13.41
CA LEU A 192 1.21 -7.30 14.37
C LEU A 192 0.64 -6.13 15.19
N GLY A 193 1.50 -5.26 15.71
CA GLY A 193 1.11 -4.11 16.53
C GLY A 193 0.19 -3.14 15.79
N MET A 194 0.52 -2.79 14.53
CA MET A 194 -0.34 -1.90 13.74
C MET A 194 -1.66 -2.57 13.34
N LEU A 195 -1.71 -3.91 13.12
CA LEU A 195 -2.97 -4.62 12.86
C LEU A 195 -3.87 -4.67 14.09
N LEU A 196 -3.29 -4.87 15.28
CA LEU A 196 -4.02 -4.77 16.55
C LEU A 196 -4.56 -3.35 16.76
N GLY A 197 -3.72 -2.33 16.52
CA GLY A 197 -4.12 -0.93 16.59
C GLY A 197 -5.26 -0.58 15.62
N SER A 198 -5.15 -1.00 14.36
CA SER A 198 -6.21 -0.76 13.38
C SER A 198 -7.49 -1.54 13.69
N THR A 199 -7.39 -2.78 14.18
CA THR A 199 -8.56 -3.56 14.62
C THR A 199 -9.30 -2.84 15.76
N LEU A 200 -8.56 -2.36 16.76
CA LEU A 200 -9.13 -1.61 17.88
C LEU A 200 -9.85 -0.34 17.45
N LEU A 201 -9.31 0.37 16.43
CA LEU A 201 -9.95 1.56 15.86
C LEU A 201 -11.17 1.20 15.00
N MET A 202 -11.06 0.17 14.17
CA MET A 202 -12.12 -0.15 13.20
C MET A 202 -13.35 -0.77 13.84
N ILE A 203 -13.25 -1.49 14.97
CA ILE A 203 -14.41 -2.06 15.66
C ILE A 203 -15.45 -0.97 16.00
N PRO A 204 -15.14 0.08 16.78
CA PRO A 204 -16.11 1.11 17.09
C PRO A 204 -16.55 1.90 15.85
N ILE A 205 -15.67 2.15 14.89
CA ILE A 205 -16.01 2.85 13.65
C ILE A 205 -17.07 2.08 12.87
N VAL A 206 -16.87 0.77 12.65
CA VAL A 206 -17.84 -0.08 11.94
C VAL A 206 -19.16 -0.15 12.68
N LEU A 207 -19.14 -0.36 13.99
CA LEU A 207 -20.37 -0.46 14.79
C LEU A 207 -21.20 0.85 14.74
N VAL A 208 -20.57 2.00 14.63
CA VAL A 208 -21.25 3.31 14.57
C VAL A 208 -21.76 3.62 13.16
N PHE A 209 -20.99 3.34 12.11
CA PHE A 209 -21.31 3.78 10.74
C PHE A 209 -21.98 2.70 9.87
N ASP A 210 -21.54 1.43 9.98
CA ASP A 210 -22.07 0.33 9.18
C ASP A 210 -23.06 -0.55 10.00
N GLY A 211 -23.00 -0.45 11.34
CA GLY A 211 -23.72 -1.35 12.26
C GLY A 211 -22.98 -2.67 12.50
N PRO A 212 -23.62 -3.64 13.19
CA PRO A 212 -23.05 -4.96 13.39
C PRO A 212 -22.77 -5.66 12.05
N PRO A 213 -21.55 -6.21 11.83
CA PRO A 213 -21.23 -6.90 10.60
C PRO A 213 -22.19 -8.07 10.32
N ASN A 214 -22.75 -8.11 9.10
CA ASN A 214 -23.46 -9.28 8.62
C ASN A 214 -22.46 -10.42 8.38
N LEU A 215 -22.74 -11.60 8.93
CA LEU A 215 -21.93 -12.81 8.72
C LEU A 215 -22.58 -13.80 7.74
N GLU A 216 -23.81 -13.55 7.30
CA GLU A 216 -24.51 -14.33 6.27
C GLU A 216 -24.06 -13.83 4.88
N LEU A 217 -22.82 -14.18 4.50
CA LEU A 217 -22.20 -13.78 3.26
C LEU A 217 -22.01 -15.00 2.35
N SER A 218 -21.97 -14.76 1.04
CA SER A 218 -21.67 -15.81 0.08
C SER A 218 -20.26 -16.38 0.27
N ALA A 219 -20.04 -17.63 -0.20
CA ALA A 219 -18.73 -18.28 -0.11
C ALA A 219 -17.64 -17.50 -0.89
N SER A 220 -18.01 -16.82 -1.99
CA SER A 220 -17.11 -15.98 -2.77
C SER A 220 -16.62 -14.76 -1.98
N VAL A 221 -17.53 -14.09 -1.26
CA VAL A 221 -17.20 -12.94 -0.42
C VAL A 221 -16.39 -13.35 0.80
N TRP A 222 -16.74 -14.45 1.48
CA TRP A 222 -15.88 -15.00 2.55
C TRP A 222 -14.49 -15.37 2.03
N GLY A 223 -14.41 -16.01 0.85
CA GLY A 223 -13.14 -16.32 0.20
C GLY A 223 -12.31 -15.07 -0.07
N ALA A 224 -12.93 -13.99 -0.54
CA ALA A 224 -12.27 -12.71 -0.78
C ALA A 224 -11.76 -12.05 0.51
N LEU A 225 -12.58 -11.99 1.56
CA LEU A 225 -12.21 -11.40 2.86
C LEU A 225 -11.06 -12.17 3.52
N LEU A 226 -11.14 -13.49 3.59
CA LEU A 226 -10.10 -14.34 4.18
C LEU A 226 -8.85 -14.38 3.30
N GLY A 227 -9.00 -14.43 1.98
CA GLY A 227 -7.88 -14.33 1.03
C GLY A 227 -7.14 -13.01 1.18
N MET A 228 -7.86 -11.90 1.31
CA MET A 228 -7.29 -10.57 1.54
C MET A 228 -6.53 -10.51 2.87
N ALA A 229 -7.10 -11.03 3.95
CA ALA A 229 -6.46 -11.05 5.26
C ALA A 229 -5.22 -11.96 5.28
N ALA A 230 -5.30 -13.17 4.74
CA ALA A 230 -4.22 -14.15 4.77
C ALA A 230 -3.12 -13.83 3.76
N LEU A 231 -3.48 -13.57 2.50
CA LEU A 231 -2.50 -13.37 1.41
C LEU A 231 -2.05 -11.93 1.33
N SER A 232 -3.01 -10.98 1.14
CA SER A 232 -2.66 -9.58 0.85
C SER A 232 -2.29 -8.78 2.12
N THR A 233 -2.42 -9.38 3.31
CA THR A 233 -2.04 -8.74 4.57
C THR A 233 -0.98 -9.57 5.31
N ALA A 234 -1.32 -10.73 5.86
CA ALA A 234 -0.36 -11.48 6.69
C ALA A 234 0.85 -11.98 5.89
N LEU A 235 0.64 -12.74 4.80
CA LEU A 235 1.73 -13.21 3.94
C LEU A 235 2.50 -12.05 3.32
N ALA A 236 1.79 -11.02 2.86
CA ALA A 236 2.41 -9.85 2.25
C ALA A 236 3.39 -9.16 3.20
N TYR A 237 3.07 -8.98 4.48
CA TYR A 237 4.01 -8.42 5.45
C TYR A 237 5.23 -9.31 5.68
N VAL A 238 5.06 -10.63 5.72
CA VAL A 238 6.20 -11.56 5.81
C VAL A 238 7.13 -11.40 4.61
N LEU A 239 6.58 -11.36 3.39
CA LEU A 239 7.34 -11.14 2.16
C LEU A 239 8.00 -9.76 2.14
N TYR A 240 7.27 -8.71 2.49
CA TYR A 240 7.75 -7.32 2.54
C TYR A 240 9.00 -7.21 3.41
N PHE A 241 8.95 -7.72 4.64
CA PHE A 241 10.08 -7.64 5.54
C PHE A 241 11.24 -8.56 5.16
N ALA A 242 10.94 -9.73 4.57
CA ALA A 242 11.97 -10.60 4.05
C ALA A 242 12.74 -9.95 2.89
N ILE A 243 12.05 -9.26 1.97
CA ILE A 243 12.67 -8.51 0.86
C ILE A 243 13.44 -7.31 1.41
N LEU A 244 12.86 -6.57 2.37
CA LEU A 244 13.52 -5.39 2.97
C LEU A 244 14.90 -5.73 3.51
N VAL A 245 15.00 -6.84 4.26
CA VAL A 245 16.26 -7.30 4.85
C VAL A 245 17.26 -7.80 3.78
N ARG A 246 16.77 -8.49 2.74
CA ARG A 246 17.63 -9.11 1.72
C ARG A 246 18.06 -8.16 0.62
N ALA A 247 17.13 -7.37 0.11
CA ALA A 247 17.32 -6.55 -1.09
C ALA A 247 17.30 -5.04 -0.81
N GLY A 248 16.90 -4.62 0.39
CA GLY A 248 16.86 -3.22 0.78
C GLY A 248 15.62 -2.47 0.28
N THR A 249 15.43 -1.27 0.86
CA THR A 249 14.24 -0.45 0.63
C THR A 249 14.06 -0.05 -0.85
N ALA A 250 15.13 0.35 -1.52
CA ALA A 250 15.04 0.81 -2.91
C ALA A 250 14.54 -0.28 -3.87
N ASN A 251 14.96 -1.53 -3.66
CA ASN A 251 14.48 -2.67 -4.47
C ASN A 251 13.06 -3.07 -4.08
N LEU A 252 12.72 -3.00 -2.80
CA LEU A 252 11.37 -3.28 -2.32
C LEU A 252 10.34 -2.32 -2.90
N LEU A 253 10.66 -1.03 -3.00
CA LEU A 253 9.74 -0.02 -3.55
C LEU A 253 9.34 -0.25 -5.01
N LEU A 254 10.11 -1.04 -5.78
CA LEU A 254 9.70 -1.45 -7.13
C LEU A 254 8.36 -2.19 -7.15
N VAL A 255 7.96 -2.79 -6.04
CA VAL A 255 6.66 -3.47 -5.92
C VAL A 255 5.50 -2.55 -6.28
N THR A 256 5.58 -1.26 -5.96
CA THR A 256 4.50 -0.29 -6.23
C THR A 256 4.17 -0.16 -7.71
N LEU A 257 5.16 -0.31 -8.60
CA LEU A 257 4.96 -0.34 -10.06
C LEU A 257 4.49 -1.70 -10.58
N LEU A 258 4.76 -2.77 -9.83
CA LEU A 258 4.38 -4.12 -10.22
C LEU A 258 2.95 -4.47 -9.80
N ILE A 259 2.38 -3.79 -8.80
CA ILE A 259 1.00 -4.02 -8.32
C ILE A 259 -0.05 -3.82 -9.43
N PRO A 260 -0.08 -2.67 -10.17
CA PRO A 260 -1.11 -2.43 -11.16
C PRO A 260 -1.22 -3.49 -12.27
N PRO A 261 -0.14 -4.01 -12.88
CA PRO A 261 -0.25 -5.10 -13.84
C PRO A 261 -1.01 -6.33 -13.30
N PHE A 262 -0.79 -6.72 -12.05
CA PHE A 262 -1.51 -7.84 -11.44
C PHE A 262 -2.97 -7.48 -11.14
N ALA A 263 -3.24 -6.30 -10.59
CA ALA A 263 -4.61 -5.86 -10.30
C ALA A 263 -5.45 -5.74 -11.58
N ILE A 264 -4.91 -5.11 -12.62
CA ILE A 264 -5.55 -4.99 -13.93
C ILE A 264 -5.79 -6.38 -14.55
N GLY A 265 -4.78 -7.25 -14.51
CA GLY A 265 -4.91 -8.60 -15.02
C GLY A 265 -6.06 -9.37 -14.36
N LEU A 266 -6.16 -9.33 -13.03
CA LEU A 266 -7.24 -9.96 -12.29
C LEU A 266 -8.60 -9.29 -12.57
N GLY A 267 -8.67 -7.96 -12.62
CA GLY A 267 -9.88 -7.21 -12.93
C GLY A 267 -10.42 -7.53 -14.33
N VAL A 268 -9.56 -7.56 -15.33
CA VAL A 268 -9.95 -7.90 -16.70
C VAL A 268 -10.39 -9.36 -16.84
N LEU A 269 -9.64 -10.30 -16.24
CA LEU A 269 -9.88 -11.74 -16.41
C LEU A 269 -11.11 -12.24 -15.63
N PHE A 270 -11.34 -11.73 -14.42
CA PHE A 270 -12.35 -12.28 -13.51
C PHE A 270 -13.53 -11.34 -13.24
N LEU A 271 -13.35 -10.03 -13.40
CA LEU A 271 -14.40 -9.03 -13.14
C LEU A 271 -14.95 -8.39 -14.43
N GLY A 272 -14.34 -8.69 -15.59
CA GLY A 272 -14.76 -8.09 -16.86
C GLY A 272 -14.46 -6.59 -16.96
N GLU A 273 -13.53 -6.08 -16.15
CA GLU A 273 -13.13 -4.67 -16.16
C GLU A 273 -12.54 -4.28 -17.52
N LYS A 274 -12.83 -3.06 -17.94
CA LYS A 274 -12.23 -2.46 -19.15
C LYS A 274 -11.41 -1.25 -18.74
N MET A 275 -10.17 -1.24 -19.18
CA MET A 275 -9.26 -0.11 -18.92
C MET A 275 -9.21 0.79 -20.17
N GLY A 276 -9.56 2.07 -19.99
CA GLY A 276 -9.42 3.09 -21.02
C GLY A 276 -7.95 3.38 -21.35
N VAL A 277 -7.70 3.92 -22.53
CA VAL A 277 -6.35 4.33 -22.98
C VAL A 277 -5.74 5.36 -22.02
N GLU A 278 -6.57 6.23 -21.45
CA GLU A 278 -6.20 7.26 -20.47
C GLU A 278 -5.51 6.66 -19.24
N ALA A 279 -6.02 5.53 -18.75
CA ALA A 279 -5.45 4.83 -17.59
C ALA A 279 -4.05 4.28 -17.91
N TRP A 280 -3.84 3.74 -19.10
CA TRP A 280 -2.53 3.24 -19.52
C TRP A 280 -1.50 4.36 -19.72
N ILE A 281 -1.91 5.46 -20.34
CA ILE A 281 -1.03 6.63 -20.54
C ILE A 281 -0.69 7.25 -19.18
N GLY A 282 -1.68 7.45 -18.31
CA GLY A 282 -1.45 7.97 -16.97
C GLY A 282 -0.56 7.06 -16.14
N PHE A 283 -0.74 5.73 -16.22
CA PHE A 283 0.15 4.77 -15.58
C PHE A 283 1.60 4.88 -16.08
N ALA A 284 1.80 5.04 -17.40
CA ALA A 284 3.13 5.24 -17.95
C ALA A 284 3.79 6.53 -17.42
N ILE A 285 3.03 7.62 -17.27
CA ILE A 285 3.53 8.89 -16.71
C ILE A 285 3.88 8.70 -15.21
N ILE A 286 3.03 8.01 -14.44
CA ILE A 286 3.28 7.69 -13.02
C ILE A 286 4.54 6.82 -12.89
N ALA A 287 4.70 5.80 -13.74
CA ALA A 287 5.88 4.95 -13.76
C ALA A 287 7.17 5.73 -14.10
N LEU A 288 7.08 6.68 -15.04
CA LEU A 288 8.18 7.60 -15.33
C LEU A 288 8.51 8.48 -14.11
N GLY A 289 7.51 9.03 -13.44
CA GLY A 289 7.69 9.80 -12.21
C GLY A 289 8.39 9.00 -11.10
N PHE A 290 8.02 7.74 -10.94
CA PHE A 290 8.73 6.83 -10.02
C PHE A 290 10.18 6.61 -10.44
N ALA A 291 10.45 6.33 -11.71
CA ALA A 291 11.80 6.11 -12.24
C ALA A 291 12.71 7.32 -12.02
N VAL A 292 12.18 8.55 -12.21
CA VAL A 292 12.87 9.80 -11.91
C VAL A 292 13.16 9.95 -10.41
N THR A 293 12.18 9.67 -9.55
CA THR A 293 12.32 9.73 -8.08
C THR A 293 13.39 8.75 -7.59
N ASP A 294 13.36 7.51 -8.07
CA ASP A 294 14.32 6.45 -7.72
C ASP A 294 15.75 6.77 -8.20
N GLY A 295 15.87 7.43 -9.34
CA GLY A 295 17.13 7.93 -9.88
C GLY A 295 18.07 6.89 -10.50
N ARG A 296 17.78 5.58 -10.40
CA ARG A 296 18.62 4.51 -10.99
C ARG A 296 18.74 4.61 -12.52
N VAL A 297 17.71 5.11 -13.18
CA VAL A 297 17.74 5.34 -14.64
C VAL A 297 18.87 6.27 -15.03
N PHE A 298 19.18 7.28 -14.22
CA PHE A 298 20.27 8.22 -14.50
C PHE A 298 21.65 7.64 -14.22
N SER A 299 21.77 6.66 -13.32
CA SER A 299 23.05 6.01 -13.02
C SER A 299 23.55 5.11 -14.15
N VAL A 300 22.66 4.65 -15.03
CA VAL A 300 23.02 3.88 -16.23
C VAL A 300 23.73 4.78 -17.27
N PHE A 301 23.41 6.08 -17.27
CA PHE A 301 23.97 7.05 -18.21
C PHE A 301 25.12 7.87 -17.62
N SER A 302 25.30 7.88 -16.31
CA SER A 302 26.45 8.54 -15.66
C SER A 302 27.58 7.53 -15.45
N LYS A 303 28.80 7.87 -15.92
CA LYS A 303 30.02 7.07 -15.68
C LYS A 303 30.49 7.12 -14.22
N ASP A 304 29.87 7.95 -13.39
CA ASP A 304 30.19 8.06 -11.97
C ASP A 304 29.23 7.18 -11.15
N PRO A 305 29.74 6.25 -10.33
CA PRO A 305 28.89 5.53 -9.38
C PRO A 305 28.34 6.54 -8.37
N ILE A 306 27.02 6.66 -8.29
CA ILE A 306 26.33 7.49 -7.30
C ILE A 306 26.82 7.09 -5.90
N ALA A 307 27.45 8.03 -5.20
CA ALA A 307 27.89 7.91 -3.81
C ALA A 307 26.70 7.86 -2.87
#